data_35aa3bc0a13375080b3e47e132770c68
#
_entry.id   35aa3bc0a13375080b3e47e132770c68
#
_cell.length_a   1.000
_cell.length_b   1.000
_cell.length_c   1.000
_cell.angle_alpha   90.00
_cell.angle_beta   90.00
_cell.angle_gamma   90.00
#
_symmetry.space_group_name_H-M   'P 1'
#
loop_
_entity.id
_entity.type
_entity.pdbx_description
1 polymer ?
#
loop_
_entity_poly.entity_id
_entity_poly.type
_entity_poly.pdbx_seq_one_letter_code
_entity_poly.pdbx_strand_id
1 'polypeptide(L)'
;ERLYRRSIMAAFHGLWSLAGFVGGIVGALFAAFSVSTRVHFSFIFAVCMGIVAIMFRLTLPRDRARDTAPGHKRPKGKIDPYVVLLGLIAFGCMASEGTMYDWSAVYYEAIIKPSPELIRLGYIAYMCTMVCGRFMADGLVTRFGVIRILQASGALIAAGLLISVLLPHVATATFGLALVGFGTASVVPVCYSMAGKSQIMHPSVALAVVSTIGFLGFLLCPPVIGFIAHASSLRHSFAL
;
A
#
# COMPACT_ATOMS: atom_id res chain seq x y z
N GLU A 1 2.73 16.90 -7.53
CA GLU A 1 2.47 16.73 -8.96
C GLU A 1 2.32 18.06 -9.73
N ARG A 2 1.89 19.16 -9.10
CA ARG A 2 1.72 20.45 -9.80
C ARG A 2 3.00 21.01 -10.44
N LEU A 3 4.17 20.63 -9.94
CA LEU A 3 5.48 21.03 -10.47
C LEU A 3 5.97 20.12 -11.60
N TYR A 4 5.29 19.00 -11.81
CA TYR A 4 5.69 17.98 -12.78
C TYR A 4 4.60 17.77 -13.83
N ARG A 5 5.01 17.54 -15.08
CA ARG A 5 4.10 17.25 -16.19
C ARG A 5 3.60 15.80 -16.19
N ARG A 6 4.12 14.94 -15.31
CA ARG A 6 3.79 13.51 -15.20
C ARG A 6 3.27 13.20 -13.81
N SER A 7 2.44 12.16 -13.70
CA SER A 7 2.13 11.58 -12.39
C SER A 7 3.42 11.01 -11.78
N ILE A 8 3.63 11.28 -10.50
CA ILE A 8 4.80 10.80 -9.74
C ILE A 8 4.38 10.18 -8.40
N MET A 9 3.07 10.10 -8.14
CA MET A 9 2.53 9.64 -6.86
C MET A 9 2.89 8.17 -6.61
N ALA A 10 2.81 7.33 -7.65
CA ALA A 10 3.16 5.92 -7.53
C ALA A 10 4.67 5.73 -7.28
N ALA A 11 5.52 6.55 -7.89
CA ALA A 11 6.97 6.53 -7.64
C ALA A 11 7.30 6.88 -6.18
N PHE A 12 6.62 7.86 -5.57
CA PHE A 12 6.75 8.15 -4.13
C PHE A 12 6.36 6.97 -3.25
N HIS A 13 5.24 6.29 -3.58
CA HIS A 13 4.84 5.07 -2.87
C HIS A 13 5.80 3.90 -3.14
N GLY A 14 6.40 3.86 -4.32
CA GLY A 14 7.48 2.92 -4.65
C GLY A 14 8.69 3.08 -3.74
N LEU A 15 9.13 4.32 -3.50
CA LEU A 15 10.21 4.62 -2.55
C LEU A 15 9.85 4.22 -1.10
N TRP A 16 8.59 4.42 -0.69
CA TRP A 16 8.10 3.93 0.60
C TRP A 16 8.26 2.41 0.73
N SER A 17 7.82 1.66 -0.28
CA SER A 17 7.92 0.19 -0.28
C SER A 17 9.37 -0.27 -0.33
N LEU A 18 10.21 0.40 -1.12
CA LEU A 18 11.64 0.13 -1.19
C LEU A 18 12.31 0.36 0.17
N ALA A 19 11.94 1.43 0.89
CA ALA A 19 12.44 1.70 2.23
C ALA A 19 12.04 0.58 3.21
N GLY A 20 10.82 0.08 3.15
CA GLY A 20 10.37 -1.07 3.93
C GLY A 20 11.16 -2.35 3.61
N PHE A 21 11.41 -2.61 2.33
CA PHE A 21 12.22 -3.75 1.89
C PHE A 21 13.67 -3.66 2.37
N VAL A 22 14.31 -2.50 2.21
CA VAL A 22 15.67 -2.24 2.71
C VAL A 22 15.72 -2.36 4.24
N GLY A 23 14.71 -1.83 4.94
CA GLY A 23 14.60 -1.96 6.41
C GLY A 23 14.51 -3.43 6.84
N GLY A 24 13.78 -4.25 6.11
CA GLY A 24 13.70 -5.70 6.34
C GLY A 24 15.05 -6.41 6.16
N ILE A 25 15.81 -6.05 5.11
CA ILE A 25 17.17 -6.57 4.90
C ILE A 25 18.10 -6.16 6.04
N VAL A 26 18.10 -4.88 6.42
CA VAL A 26 18.90 -4.36 7.53
C VAL A 26 18.55 -5.09 8.82
N GLY A 27 17.26 -5.27 9.12
CA GLY A 27 16.80 -6.04 10.27
C GLY A 27 17.29 -7.49 10.28
N ALA A 28 17.23 -8.16 9.12
CA ALA A 28 17.73 -9.52 8.98
C ALA A 28 19.26 -9.62 9.19
N LEU A 29 20.02 -8.66 8.66
CA LEU A 29 21.47 -8.59 8.87
C LEU A 29 21.82 -8.40 10.35
N PHE A 30 21.17 -7.44 11.03
CA PHE A 30 21.41 -7.21 12.46
C PHE A 30 21.07 -8.45 13.30
N ALA A 31 20.00 -9.17 12.94
CA ALA A 31 19.66 -10.44 13.59
C ALA A 31 20.70 -11.52 13.33
N ALA A 32 21.18 -11.67 12.10
CA ALA A 32 22.22 -12.65 11.73
C ALA A 32 23.53 -12.42 12.48
N PHE A 33 23.90 -11.16 12.71
CA PHE A 33 25.08 -10.80 13.51
C PHE A 33 24.81 -10.74 15.01
N SER A 34 23.64 -11.20 15.49
CA SER A 34 23.25 -11.18 16.90
C SER A 34 23.38 -9.80 17.56
N VAL A 35 23.19 -8.74 16.80
CA VAL A 35 23.22 -7.36 17.28
C VAL A 35 22.00 -7.12 18.18
N SER A 36 22.23 -6.52 19.37
CA SER A 36 21.15 -6.25 20.29
C SER A 36 20.10 -5.30 19.68
N THR A 37 18.84 -5.52 20.03
CA THR A 37 17.70 -4.70 19.57
C THR A 37 17.90 -3.21 19.86
N ARG A 38 18.54 -2.88 20.99
CA ARG A 38 18.84 -1.50 21.36
C ARG A 38 19.77 -0.82 20.36
N VAL A 39 20.86 -1.50 19.99
CA VAL A 39 21.83 -0.98 18.99
C VAL A 39 21.16 -0.84 17.63
N HIS A 40 20.36 -1.85 17.22
CA HIS A 40 19.62 -1.79 15.97
C HIS A 40 18.70 -0.56 15.92
N PHE A 41 17.84 -0.36 16.91
CA PHE A 41 16.93 0.79 16.91
C PHE A 41 17.65 2.13 17.06
N SER A 42 18.76 2.21 17.81
CA SER A 42 19.58 3.42 17.90
C SER A 42 20.19 3.79 16.56
N PHE A 43 20.67 2.80 15.79
CA PHE A 43 21.19 3.01 14.42
C PHE A 43 20.09 3.53 13.49
N ILE A 44 18.93 2.88 13.46
CA ILE A 44 17.81 3.32 12.62
C ILE A 44 17.35 4.73 13.01
N PHE A 45 17.26 5.02 14.33
CA PHE A 45 16.92 6.36 14.81
C PHE A 45 17.91 7.42 14.31
N ALA A 46 19.22 7.16 14.42
CA ALA A 46 20.25 8.09 13.96
C ALA A 46 20.15 8.34 12.44
N VAL A 47 19.93 7.28 11.64
CA VAL A 47 19.73 7.39 10.19
C VAL A 47 18.49 8.22 9.87
N CYS A 48 17.35 7.93 10.50
CA CYS A 48 16.11 8.68 10.30
C CYS A 48 16.27 10.16 10.67
N MET A 49 16.91 10.47 11.80
CA MET A 49 17.17 11.85 12.22
C MET A 49 18.10 12.58 11.25
N GLY A 50 19.11 11.91 10.73
CA GLY A 50 19.98 12.46 9.68
C GLY A 50 19.20 12.80 8.41
N ILE A 51 18.35 11.88 7.94
CA ILE A 51 17.49 12.12 6.77
C ILE A 51 16.54 13.30 7.02
N VAL A 52 15.88 13.35 8.18
CA VAL A 52 15.00 14.47 8.55
C VAL A 52 15.73 15.79 8.57
N ALA A 53 16.94 15.85 9.16
CA ALA A 53 17.76 17.06 9.20
C ALA A 53 18.16 17.57 7.80
N ILE A 54 18.51 16.66 6.89
CA ILE A 54 18.82 16.99 5.49
C ILE A 54 17.56 17.49 4.78
N MET A 55 16.45 16.75 4.89
CA MET A 55 15.20 17.08 4.21
C MET A 55 14.60 18.39 4.73
N PHE A 56 14.75 18.70 6.02
CA PHE A 56 14.28 19.97 6.58
C PHE A 56 14.90 21.20 5.89
N ARG A 57 16.17 21.10 5.47
CA ARG A 57 16.83 22.16 4.71
C ARG A 57 16.40 22.24 3.24
N LEU A 58 15.88 21.13 2.70
CA LEU A 58 15.47 21.01 1.30
C LEU A 58 13.98 21.23 1.08
N THR A 59 13.19 21.40 2.17
CA THR A 59 11.76 21.66 2.06
C THR A 59 11.51 23.02 1.41
N LEU A 60 10.56 23.04 0.46
CA LEU A 60 10.15 24.27 -0.20
C LEU A 60 9.52 25.23 0.83
N PRO A 61 9.83 26.55 0.74
CA PRO A 61 9.16 27.54 1.56
C PRO A 61 7.64 27.46 1.41
N ARG A 62 6.94 27.61 2.53
CA ARG A 62 5.48 27.61 2.51
C ARG A 62 4.98 28.79 1.67
N ASP A 63 4.29 28.52 0.59
CA ASP A 63 3.73 29.52 -0.32
C ASP A 63 2.48 30.15 0.32
N ARG A 64 2.70 31.09 1.29
CA ARG A 64 1.62 31.81 1.99
C ARG A 64 0.73 32.62 1.04
N ALA A 65 1.26 33.03 -0.11
CA ALA A 65 0.53 33.87 -1.06
C ALA A 65 -0.59 33.14 -1.79
N ARG A 66 -0.60 31.81 -1.79
CA ARG A 66 -1.59 31.01 -2.54
C ARG A 66 -2.84 30.68 -1.74
N ASP A 67 -2.78 30.73 -0.41
CA ASP A 67 -3.96 30.51 0.46
C ASP A 67 -4.89 31.74 0.49
N THR A 68 -4.42 32.88 -0.01
CA THR A 68 -5.11 34.20 0.02
C THR A 68 -5.59 34.67 -1.36
N ALA A 69 -5.46 33.88 -2.43
CA ALA A 69 -5.97 34.29 -3.74
C ALA A 69 -7.51 34.46 -3.68
N PRO A 70 -8.02 35.69 -3.84
CA PRO A 70 -9.46 35.95 -3.82
C PRO A 70 -10.06 35.39 -5.11
N GLY A 71 -10.91 34.37 -5.01
CA GLY A 71 -11.66 33.94 -6.18
C GLY A 71 -12.32 32.57 -6.14
N HIS A 72 -11.86 31.63 -5.32
CA HIS A 72 -12.53 30.35 -5.19
C HIS A 72 -12.91 30.10 -3.73
N LYS A 73 -14.06 30.65 -3.31
CA LYS A 73 -14.74 30.17 -2.11
C LYS A 73 -15.21 28.73 -2.36
N ARG A 74 -14.31 27.76 -2.12
CA ARG A 74 -14.72 26.37 -2.08
C ARG A 74 -15.74 26.22 -0.96
N PRO A 75 -16.90 25.59 -1.18
CA PRO A 75 -17.94 25.46 -0.16
C PRO A 75 -17.34 24.75 1.06
N LYS A 76 -17.24 25.48 2.18
CA LYS A 76 -16.82 24.89 3.45
C LYS A 76 -17.86 23.84 3.85
N GLY A 77 -17.43 22.61 4.06
CA GLY A 77 -18.23 21.57 4.68
C GLY A 77 -18.95 20.57 3.77
N LYS A 78 -18.86 20.65 2.45
CA LYS A 78 -19.42 19.59 1.58
C LYS A 78 -18.39 18.51 1.32
N ILE A 79 -18.73 17.28 1.68
CA ILE A 79 -17.95 16.09 1.33
C ILE A 79 -18.27 15.75 -0.13
N ASP A 80 -17.22 15.60 -0.94
CA ASP A 80 -17.34 15.15 -2.32
C ASP A 80 -17.59 13.63 -2.35
N PRO A 81 -18.76 13.15 -2.83
CA PRO A 81 -19.05 11.72 -2.91
C PRO A 81 -18.01 10.95 -3.73
N TYR A 82 -17.41 11.61 -4.73
CA TYR A 82 -16.34 11.02 -5.52
C TYR A 82 -15.09 10.73 -4.68
N VAL A 83 -14.73 11.62 -3.77
CA VAL A 83 -13.60 11.43 -2.83
C VAL A 83 -13.89 10.28 -1.87
N VAL A 84 -15.14 10.13 -1.40
CA VAL A 84 -15.55 8.99 -0.57
C VAL A 84 -15.43 7.68 -1.35
N LEU A 85 -15.87 7.65 -2.61
CA LEU A 85 -15.73 6.47 -3.47
C LEU A 85 -14.25 6.07 -3.66
N LEU A 86 -13.37 7.04 -3.90
CA LEU A 86 -11.92 6.80 -3.96
C LEU A 86 -11.40 6.24 -2.63
N GLY A 87 -11.92 6.73 -1.51
CA GLY A 87 -11.61 6.22 -0.18
C GLY A 87 -12.03 4.76 -0.01
N LEU A 88 -13.22 4.38 -0.48
CA LEU A 88 -13.70 2.99 -0.43
C LEU A 88 -12.88 2.05 -1.33
N ILE A 89 -12.46 2.52 -2.51
CA ILE A 89 -11.54 1.76 -3.37
C ILE A 89 -10.19 1.57 -2.66
N ALA A 90 -9.67 2.63 -2.05
CA ALA A 90 -8.45 2.56 -1.25
C ALA A 90 -8.61 1.64 -0.03
N PHE A 91 -9.77 1.63 0.63
CA PHE A 91 -10.11 0.73 1.74
C PHE A 91 -9.95 -0.74 1.32
N GLY A 92 -10.59 -1.17 0.23
CA GLY A 92 -10.48 -2.57 -0.24
C GLY A 92 -9.04 -2.96 -0.59
N CYS A 93 -8.31 -2.06 -1.25
CA CYS A 93 -6.90 -2.29 -1.56
C CYS A 93 -6.04 -2.41 -0.29
N MET A 94 -6.19 -1.48 0.65
CA MET A 94 -5.41 -1.46 1.89
C MET A 94 -5.82 -2.58 2.86
N ALA A 95 -7.07 -3.05 2.80
CA ALA A 95 -7.52 -4.25 3.49
C ALA A 95 -6.76 -5.50 2.98
N SER A 96 -6.66 -5.65 1.66
CA SER A 96 -5.86 -6.72 1.05
C SER A 96 -4.38 -6.58 1.39
N GLU A 97 -3.83 -5.37 1.36
CA GLU A 97 -2.43 -5.10 1.71
C GLU A 97 -2.13 -5.48 3.16
N GLY A 98 -2.95 -5.03 4.13
CA GLY A 98 -2.80 -5.38 5.55
C GLY A 98 -2.92 -6.89 5.79
N THR A 99 -3.87 -7.54 5.11
CA THR A 99 -4.02 -8.99 5.18
C THR A 99 -2.78 -9.72 4.68
N MET A 100 -2.16 -9.24 3.60
CA MET A 100 -0.92 -9.86 3.08
C MET A 100 0.24 -9.70 4.05
N TYR A 101 0.38 -8.54 4.70
CA TYR A 101 1.43 -8.30 5.69
C TYR A 101 1.33 -9.24 6.89
N ASP A 102 0.13 -9.40 7.44
CA ASP A 102 -0.04 -10.12 8.71
C ASP A 102 -0.32 -11.61 8.51
N TRP A 103 -1.02 -12.00 7.45
CA TRP A 103 -1.56 -13.34 7.33
C TRP A 103 -0.96 -14.18 6.21
N SER A 104 -0.18 -13.64 5.28
CA SER A 104 0.36 -14.43 4.15
C SER A 104 1.29 -15.55 4.62
N ALA A 105 2.19 -15.28 5.57
CA ALA A 105 3.07 -16.30 6.14
C ALA A 105 2.30 -17.33 6.97
N VAL A 106 1.32 -16.88 7.77
CA VAL A 106 0.44 -17.76 8.55
C VAL A 106 -0.39 -18.66 7.63
N TYR A 107 -0.88 -18.13 6.50
CA TYR A 107 -1.59 -18.91 5.47
C TYR A 107 -0.69 -20.00 4.87
N TYR A 108 0.57 -19.68 4.58
CA TYR A 108 1.53 -20.65 4.09
C TYR A 108 1.79 -21.75 5.13
N GLU A 109 2.05 -21.39 6.36
CA GLU A 109 2.33 -22.34 7.44
C GLU A 109 1.12 -23.24 7.75
N ALA A 110 -0.09 -22.68 7.87
CA ALA A 110 -1.26 -23.41 8.28
C ALA A 110 -1.95 -24.20 7.16
N ILE A 111 -2.00 -23.65 5.93
CA ILE A 111 -2.78 -24.20 4.81
C ILE A 111 -1.90 -24.86 3.77
N ILE A 112 -0.87 -24.16 3.30
CA ILE A 112 0.02 -24.66 2.22
C ILE A 112 0.98 -25.72 2.76
N LYS A 113 1.46 -25.55 4.00
CA LYS A 113 2.40 -26.45 4.71
C LYS A 113 3.66 -26.78 3.90
N PRO A 114 4.38 -25.80 3.38
CA PRO A 114 5.62 -26.02 2.65
C PRO A 114 6.76 -26.39 3.61
N SER A 115 7.97 -26.61 3.07
CA SER A 115 9.19 -26.66 3.90
C SER A 115 9.40 -25.31 4.60
N PRO A 116 10.05 -25.30 5.79
CA PRO A 116 10.23 -24.09 6.60
C PRO A 116 10.83 -22.89 5.85
N GLU A 117 11.72 -23.14 4.89
CA GLU A 117 12.39 -22.12 4.08
C GLU A 117 11.42 -21.39 3.14
N LEU A 118 10.32 -22.03 2.77
CA LEU A 118 9.35 -21.52 1.80
C LEU A 118 8.13 -20.83 2.45
N ILE A 119 8.02 -20.83 3.77
CA ILE A 119 6.88 -20.22 4.49
C ILE A 119 6.69 -18.74 4.10
N ARG A 120 7.78 -18.01 3.90
CA ARG A 120 7.74 -16.57 3.56
C ARG A 120 7.70 -16.29 2.06
N LEU A 121 7.74 -17.33 1.21
CA LEU A 121 7.84 -17.15 -0.24
C LEU A 121 6.67 -16.35 -0.82
N GLY A 122 5.45 -16.60 -0.36
CA GLY A 122 4.26 -15.87 -0.79
C GLY A 122 4.35 -14.37 -0.46
N TYR A 123 4.77 -14.03 0.75
CA TYR A 123 4.99 -12.65 1.17
C TYR A 123 6.07 -11.97 0.31
N ILE A 124 7.19 -12.65 0.08
CA ILE A 124 8.29 -12.12 -0.73
C ILE A 124 7.81 -11.85 -2.16
N ALA A 125 7.09 -12.79 -2.76
CA ALA A 125 6.54 -12.64 -4.11
C ALA A 125 5.57 -11.45 -4.20
N TYR A 126 4.67 -11.33 -3.22
CA TYR A 126 3.76 -10.19 -3.07
C TYR A 126 4.54 -8.86 -3.02
N MET A 127 5.52 -8.75 -2.13
CA MET A 127 6.31 -7.52 -1.94
C MET A 127 7.12 -7.16 -3.19
N CYS A 128 7.77 -8.13 -3.82
CA CYS A 128 8.55 -7.89 -5.04
C CYS A 128 7.69 -7.35 -6.16
N THR A 129 6.54 -7.97 -6.42
CA THR A 129 5.64 -7.54 -7.49
C THR A 129 4.96 -6.21 -7.17
N MET A 130 4.64 -5.93 -5.91
CA MET A 130 4.12 -4.64 -5.48
C MET A 130 5.14 -3.52 -5.69
N VAL A 131 6.41 -3.71 -5.31
CA VAL A 131 7.46 -2.71 -5.54
C VAL A 131 7.65 -2.47 -7.04
N CYS A 132 7.79 -3.52 -7.83
CA CYS A 132 7.91 -3.40 -9.29
C CYS A 132 6.70 -2.68 -9.91
N GLY A 133 5.50 -3.09 -9.51
CA GLY A 133 4.25 -2.50 -9.98
C GLY A 133 4.13 -1.00 -9.63
N ARG A 134 4.59 -0.56 -8.46
CA ARG A 134 4.58 0.85 -8.06
C ARG A 134 5.45 1.72 -8.97
N PHE A 135 6.62 1.25 -9.35
CA PHE A 135 7.48 1.98 -10.29
C PHE A 135 6.92 2.00 -11.72
N MET A 136 6.16 0.98 -12.10
CA MET A 136 5.50 0.92 -13.42
C MET A 136 4.18 1.67 -13.47
N ALA A 137 3.51 1.89 -12.35
CA ALA A 137 2.14 2.35 -12.26
C ALA A 137 1.91 3.71 -12.95
N ASP A 138 2.80 4.69 -12.76
CA ASP A 138 2.65 6.01 -13.39
C ASP A 138 2.69 5.92 -14.92
N GLY A 139 3.55 5.07 -15.48
CA GLY A 139 3.62 4.79 -16.92
C GLY A 139 2.38 4.08 -17.43
N LEU A 140 1.89 3.08 -16.71
CA LEU A 140 0.69 2.34 -17.04
C LEU A 140 -0.56 3.24 -17.00
N VAL A 141 -0.70 4.07 -15.97
CA VAL A 141 -1.81 5.03 -15.84
C VAL A 141 -1.78 6.05 -16.99
N THR A 142 -0.61 6.54 -17.36
CA THR A 142 -0.46 7.47 -18.49
C THR A 142 -0.87 6.84 -19.81
N ARG A 143 -0.56 5.55 -20.02
CA ARG A 143 -0.82 4.83 -21.26
C ARG A 143 -2.27 4.34 -21.37
N PHE A 144 -2.83 3.78 -20.30
CA PHE A 144 -4.13 3.08 -20.34
C PHE A 144 -5.26 3.85 -19.65
N GLY A 145 -4.94 4.89 -18.91
CA GLY A 145 -5.90 5.69 -18.14
C GLY A 145 -6.25 5.10 -16.77
N VAL A 146 -6.71 5.97 -15.89
CA VAL A 146 -7.02 5.68 -14.48
C VAL A 146 -8.04 4.54 -14.32
N ILE A 147 -9.17 4.63 -15.05
CA ILE A 147 -10.30 3.71 -14.85
C ILE A 147 -9.89 2.26 -15.19
N ARG A 148 -9.23 2.07 -16.33
CA ARG A 148 -8.77 0.73 -16.75
C ARG A 148 -7.76 0.13 -15.78
N ILE A 149 -6.86 0.96 -15.26
CA ILE A 149 -5.86 0.51 -14.29
C ILE A 149 -6.53 0.10 -12.98
N LEU A 150 -7.47 0.86 -12.44
CA LEU A 150 -8.20 0.49 -11.23
C LEU A 150 -9.02 -0.80 -11.42
N GLN A 151 -9.67 -0.97 -12.58
CA GLN A 151 -10.42 -2.19 -12.91
C GLN A 151 -9.48 -3.40 -13.02
N ALA A 152 -8.37 -3.27 -13.75
CA ALA A 152 -7.37 -4.32 -13.87
C ALA A 152 -6.76 -4.67 -12.52
N SER A 153 -6.45 -3.69 -11.68
CA SER A 153 -5.95 -3.88 -10.31
C SER A 153 -6.93 -4.69 -9.46
N GLY A 154 -8.21 -4.31 -9.45
CA GLY A 154 -9.24 -5.06 -8.73
C GLY A 154 -9.37 -6.50 -9.22
N ALA A 155 -9.36 -6.71 -10.55
CA ALA A 155 -9.40 -8.05 -11.14
C ALA A 155 -8.18 -8.90 -10.77
N LEU A 156 -6.97 -8.30 -10.76
CA LEU A 156 -5.74 -8.98 -10.37
C LEU A 156 -5.74 -9.37 -8.88
N ILE A 157 -6.21 -8.48 -8.00
CA ILE A 157 -6.34 -8.77 -6.57
C ILE A 157 -7.31 -9.94 -6.36
N ALA A 158 -8.51 -9.86 -6.94
CA ALA A 158 -9.52 -10.89 -6.80
C ALA A 158 -9.06 -12.24 -7.38
N ALA A 159 -8.51 -12.25 -8.60
CA ALA A 159 -7.98 -13.45 -9.22
C ALA A 159 -6.83 -14.07 -8.41
N GLY A 160 -5.92 -13.24 -7.92
CA GLY A 160 -4.77 -13.69 -7.12
C GLY A 160 -5.20 -14.35 -5.81
N LEU A 161 -6.14 -13.75 -5.07
CA LEU A 161 -6.71 -14.33 -3.86
C LEU A 161 -7.45 -15.63 -4.15
N LEU A 162 -8.30 -15.66 -5.19
CA LEU A 162 -9.04 -16.86 -5.59
C LEU A 162 -8.10 -18.00 -5.98
N ILE A 163 -7.06 -17.74 -6.77
CA ILE A 163 -6.06 -18.76 -7.13
C ILE A 163 -5.39 -19.31 -5.87
N SER A 164 -5.00 -18.45 -4.94
CA SER A 164 -4.33 -18.88 -3.70
C SER A 164 -5.24 -19.74 -2.83
N VAL A 165 -6.55 -19.46 -2.79
CA VAL A 165 -7.54 -20.19 -2.00
C VAL A 165 -7.96 -21.49 -2.68
N LEU A 166 -8.24 -21.48 -3.98
CA LEU A 166 -8.76 -22.62 -4.71
C LEU A 166 -7.68 -23.66 -4.99
N LEU A 167 -6.46 -23.24 -5.24
CA LEU A 167 -5.32 -24.08 -5.58
C LEU A 167 -4.19 -23.93 -4.53
N PRO A 168 -4.33 -24.48 -3.31
CA PRO A 168 -3.43 -24.26 -2.19
C PRO A 168 -2.12 -25.06 -2.31
N HIS A 169 -1.37 -24.83 -3.36
CA HIS A 169 -0.01 -25.35 -3.56
C HIS A 169 1.01 -24.21 -3.57
N VAL A 170 2.24 -24.50 -3.20
CA VAL A 170 3.31 -23.48 -3.10
C VAL A 170 3.40 -22.60 -4.36
N ALA A 171 3.48 -23.22 -5.54
CA ALA A 171 3.65 -22.50 -6.80
C ALA A 171 2.43 -21.63 -7.14
N THR A 172 1.21 -22.17 -7.05
CA THR A 172 -0.03 -21.49 -7.39
C THR A 172 -0.36 -20.38 -6.40
N ALA A 173 -0.18 -20.63 -5.09
CA ALA A 173 -0.38 -19.62 -4.07
C ALA A 173 0.65 -18.48 -4.18
N THR A 174 1.93 -18.81 -4.45
CA THR A 174 2.97 -17.79 -4.70
C THR A 174 2.62 -16.93 -5.91
N PHE A 175 2.20 -17.54 -7.01
CA PHE A 175 1.75 -16.82 -8.20
C PHE A 175 0.52 -15.95 -7.90
N GLY A 176 -0.47 -16.49 -7.18
CA GLY A 176 -1.65 -15.75 -6.75
C GLY A 176 -1.29 -14.51 -5.92
N LEU A 177 -0.43 -14.67 -4.90
CA LEU A 177 0.02 -13.54 -4.08
C LEU A 177 0.88 -12.54 -4.87
N ALA A 178 1.64 -12.99 -5.87
CA ALA A 178 2.33 -12.10 -6.80
C ALA A 178 1.34 -11.23 -7.62
N LEU A 179 0.22 -11.81 -8.07
CA LEU A 179 -0.85 -11.05 -8.75
C LEU A 179 -1.49 -10.02 -7.81
N VAL A 180 -1.74 -10.39 -6.55
CA VAL A 180 -2.25 -9.46 -5.52
C VAL A 180 -1.28 -8.29 -5.35
N GLY A 181 0.02 -8.56 -5.22
CA GLY A 181 1.04 -7.53 -5.07
C GLY A 181 1.08 -6.55 -6.25
N PHE A 182 1.04 -7.07 -7.48
CA PHE A 182 1.00 -6.22 -8.66
C PHE A 182 -0.31 -5.42 -8.76
N GLY A 183 -1.45 -6.04 -8.40
CA GLY A 183 -2.76 -5.38 -8.38
C GLY A 183 -2.84 -4.24 -7.36
N THR A 184 -2.33 -4.42 -6.14
CA THR A 184 -2.37 -3.39 -5.08
C THR A 184 -1.45 -2.20 -5.38
N ALA A 185 -0.43 -2.39 -6.19
CA ALA A 185 0.66 -1.44 -6.40
C ALA A 185 0.21 -0.03 -6.81
N SER A 186 -0.80 0.08 -7.69
CA SER A 186 -1.22 1.35 -8.30
C SER A 186 -2.43 2.01 -7.64
N VAL A 187 -3.25 1.25 -6.90
CA VAL A 187 -4.58 1.71 -6.45
C VAL A 187 -4.49 2.92 -5.53
N VAL A 188 -3.75 2.81 -4.43
CA VAL A 188 -3.65 3.88 -3.43
C VAL A 188 -3.03 5.16 -4.00
N PRO A 189 -1.88 5.12 -4.72
CA PRO A 189 -1.32 6.30 -5.35
C PRO A 189 -2.27 6.98 -6.34
N VAL A 190 -3.00 6.20 -7.13
CA VAL A 190 -3.98 6.71 -8.08
C VAL A 190 -5.15 7.37 -7.35
N CYS A 191 -5.71 6.74 -6.31
CA CYS A 191 -6.77 7.33 -5.50
C CYS A 191 -6.34 8.67 -4.89
N TYR A 192 -5.12 8.77 -4.38
CA TYR A 192 -4.58 10.02 -3.83
C TYR A 192 -4.40 11.10 -4.91
N SER A 193 -3.85 10.74 -6.07
CA SER A 193 -3.70 11.66 -7.19
C SER A 193 -5.05 12.23 -7.64
N MET A 194 -6.09 11.38 -7.72
CA MET A 194 -7.43 11.79 -8.11
C MET A 194 -8.14 12.62 -7.03
N ALA A 195 -8.01 12.24 -5.77
CA ALA A 195 -8.58 13.01 -4.65
C ALA A 195 -8.03 14.43 -4.58
N GLY A 196 -6.72 14.60 -4.82
CA GLY A 196 -6.07 15.91 -4.88
C GLY A 196 -6.59 16.82 -6.00
N LYS A 197 -7.32 16.28 -6.98
CA LYS A 197 -7.93 17.00 -8.11
C LYS A 197 -9.40 17.36 -7.87
N SER A 198 -9.99 17.04 -6.71
CA SER A 198 -11.37 17.41 -6.39
C SER A 198 -11.63 18.90 -6.59
N GLN A 199 -12.76 19.22 -7.23
CA GLN A 199 -13.21 20.60 -7.43
C GLN A 199 -14.04 21.13 -6.24
N ILE A 200 -14.53 20.22 -5.40
CA ILE A 200 -15.43 20.52 -4.27
C ILE A 200 -14.63 20.70 -2.98
N MET A 201 -13.61 19.85 -2.77
CA MET A 201 -12.83 19.82 -1.52
C MET A 201 -11.45 20.45 -1.70
N HIS A 202 -10.89 20.95 -0.61
CA HIS A 202 -9.48 21.33 -0.60
C HIS A 202 -8.62 20.07 -0.75
N PRO A 203 -7.54 20.08 -1.54
CA PRO A 203 -6.71 18.89 -1.77
C PRO A 203 -6.25 18.19 -0.51
N SER A 204 -5.82 18.96 0.51
CA SER A 204 -5.38 18.38 1.79
C SER A 204 -6.50 17.64 2.52
N VAL A 205 -7.74 18.18 2.47
CA VAL A 205 -8.91 17.55 3.11
C VAL A 205 -9.33 16.31 2.32
N ALA A 206 -9.35 16.40 0.98
CA ALA A 206 -9.67 15.25 0.13
C ALA A 206 -8.68 14.09 0.34
N LEU A 207 -7.38 14.39 0.40
CA LEU A 207 -6.34 13.40 0.71
C LEU A 207 -6.55 12.81 2.11
N ALA A 208 -6.84 13.64 3.13
CA ALA A 208 -7.11 13.17 4.49
C ALA A 208 -8.30 12.21 4.54
N VAL A 209 -9.39 12.51 3.82
CA VAL A 209 -10.57 11.63 3.75
C VAL A 209 -10.21 10.28 3.14
N VAL A 210 -9.54 10.27 1.97
CA VAL A 210 -9.15 9.01 1.31
C VAL A 210 -8.17 8.22 2.17
N SER A 211 -7.19 8.90 2.80
CA SER A 211 -6.25 8.24 3.69
C SER A 211 -6.94 7.61 4.89
N THR A 212 -7.82 8.36 5.57
CA THR A 212 -8.52 7.87 6.75
C THR A 212 -9.35 6.64 6.42
N ILE A 213 -10.16 6.68 5.34
CA ILE A 213 -10.98 5.54 4.93
C ILE A 213 -10.07 4.36 4.52
N GLY A 214 -9.02 4.60 3.75
CA GLY A 214 -8.08 3.56 3.33
C GLY A 214 -7.39 2.88 4.51
N PHE A 215 -6.83 3.65 5.43
CA PHE A 215 -6.16 3.11 6.62
C PHE A 215 -7.08 2.34 7.56
N LEU A 216 -8.39 2.65 7.59
CA LEU A 216 -9.35 1.80 8.31
C LEU A 216 -9.37 0.39 7.72
N GLY A 217 -9.27 0.21 6.41
CA GLY A 217 -9.14 -1.11 5.78
C GLY A 217 -7.89 -1.84 6.23
N PHE A 218 -6.75 -1.16 6.18
CA PHE A 218 -5.47 -1.72 6.62
C PHE A 218 -5.48 -2.15 8.10
N LEU A 219 -6.11 -1.37 8.96
CA LEU A 219 -6.09 -1.60 10.41
C LEU A 219 -7.15 -2.59 10.88
N LEU A 220 -8.36 -2.55 10.28
CA LEU A 220 -9.49 -3.35 10.76
C LEU A 220 -9.56 -4.75 10.11
N CYS A 221 -9.17 -4.88 8.84
CA CYS A 221 -9.33 -6.15 8.16
C CYS A 221 -8.44 -7.28 8.70
N PRO A 222 -7.16 -7.11 9.04
CA PRO A 222 -6.36 -8.19 9.62
C PRO A 222 -6.94 -8.80 10.91
N PRO A 223 -7.42 -8.03 11.91
CA PRO A 223 -8.13 -8.59 13.04
C PRO A 223 -9.42 -9.33 12.65
N VAL A 224 -10.20 -8.79 11.69
CA VAL A 224 -11.42 -9.44 11.21
C VAL A 224 -11.10 -10.79 10.57
N ILE A 225 -10.06 -10.87 9.74
CA ILE A 225 -9.56 -12.13 9.18
C ILE A 225 -9.24 -13.13 10.30
N GLY A 226 -8.58 -12.68 11.38
CA GLY A 226 -8.26 -13.51 12.53
C GLY A 226 -9.51 -14.05 13.23
N PHE A 227 -10.52 -13.22 13.46
CA PHE A 227 -11.79 -13.65 14.06
C PHE A 227 -12.53 -14.67 13.19
N ILE A 228 -12.59 -14.44 11.89
CA ILE A 228 -13.24 -15.37 10.95
C ILE A 228 -12.43 -16.68 10.87
N ALA A 229 -11.11 -16.62 10.84
CA ALA A 229 -10.23 -17.78 10.84
C ALA A 229 -10.44 -18.66 12.09
N HIS A 230 -10.59 -18.03 13.25
CA HIS A 230 -10.88 -18.74 14.49
C HIS A 230 -12.27 -19.38 14.49
N ALA A 231 -13.26 -18.72 13.92
CA ALA A 231 -14.66 -19.22 13.86
C ALA A 231 -14.88 -20.29 12.77
N SER A 232 -14.04 -20.32 11.72
CA SER A 232 -14.21 -21.24 10.57
C SER A 232 -12.89 -21.86 10.12
N SER A 233 -12.18 -21.19 9.23
CA SER A 233 -10.84 -21.56 8.79
C SER A 233 -10.15 -20.36 8.12
N LEU A 234 -8.84 -20.35 8.13
CA LEU A 234 -8.05 -19.31 7.48
C LEU A 234 -8.28 -19.29 5.95
N ARG A 235 -8.60 -20.45 5.36
CA ARG A 235 -8.94 -20.56 3.93
C ARG A 235 -10.23 -19.81 3.59
N HIS A 236 -11.26 -19.92 4.44
CA HIS A 236 -12.50 -19.17 4.26
C HIS A 236 -12.29 -17.66 4.46
N SER A 237 -11.46 -17.28 5.43
CA SER A 237 -11.14 -15.86 5.67
C SER A 237 -10.48 -15.17 4.48
N PHE A 238 -9.64 -15.90 3.72
CA PHE A 238 -8.97 -15.38 2.52
C PHE A 238 -9.90 -15.34 1.28
N ALA A 239 -11.05 -16.04 1.34
CA ALA A 239 -12.04 -16.06 0.25
C ALA A 239 -13.02 -14.87 0.33
N LEU A 240 -13.09 -14.18 1.48
CA LEU A 240 -13.97 -13.03 1.75
C LEU A 240 -13.27 -11.71 1.39
#